data_983cf776ee5d9511880b1515d5c26565
#
_entry.id   983cf776ee5d9511880b1515d5c26565
#
_cell.length_a   1.000
_cell.length_b   1.000
_cell.length_c   1.000
_cell.angle_alpha   90.00
_cell.angle_beta   90.00
_cell.angle_gamma   90.00
#
_symmetry.space_group_name_H-M   'P 1'
#
loop_
_entity.id
_entity.type
_entity.pdbx_description
1 polymer ?
#
loop_
_entity_poly.entity_id
_entity_poly.type
_entity_poly.pdbx_seq_one_letter_code
_entity_poly.pdbx_strand_id
1 'polypeptide(L)'
;MMSPNQDRPRGRGRGRGGFAPGAGGPGDLRSGGGRYRRSVLEVAILSSLAEVAAHGYNLVDQIRVLIGDLVCIDAGSMYRLLRAMEEAGLVSSSWHTTEAGPRRRVYAITEQGIEALESVAASLSQRAAAMQELAEHTTRVIAKARSDR
;
A
#
# COMPACT_ATOMS: atom_id res chain seq x y z
N MET A 1 32.52 50.76 11.69
CA MET A 1 31.77 50.24 10.52
C MET A 1 31.24 48.87 10.85
N MET A 2 29.96 48.80 11.22
CA MET A 2 29.28 47.56 11.65
C MET A 2 28.38 47.10 10.47
N SER A 3 28.60 45.88 9.98
CA SER A 3 27.69 45.24 9.04
C SER A 3 26.63 44.44 9.79
N PRO A 4 25.36 44.59 9.47
CA PRO A 4 24.31 43.81 10.14
C PRO A 4 24.17 42.43 9.50
N ASN A 5 24.16 41.46 10.38
CA ASN A 5 23.89 40.05 10.13
C ASN A 5 22.39 39.90 9.75
N GLN A 6 22.11 39.38 8.54
CA GLN A 6 20.73 39.11 8.10
C GLN A 6 20.35 37.70 8.52
N ASP A 7 19.55 37.63 9.56
CA ASP A 7 18.80 36.44 9.94
C ASP A 7 17.83 36.02 8.80
N ARG A 8 18.05 34.85 8.24
CA ARG A 8 17.10 34.17 7.36
C ARG A 8 16.33 33.13 8.16
N PRO A 9 15.01 33.21 8.28
CA PRO A 9 14.22 32.15 8.90
C PRO A 9 14.19 30.91 8.03
N ARG A 10 14.61 29.79 8.58
CA ARG A 10 14.48 28.46 7.98
C ARG A 10 13.00 28.06 8.00
N GLY A 11 12.34 28.16 6.87
CA GLY A 11 10.99 27.66 6.67
C GLY A 11 10.94 26.13 6.79
N ARG A 12 10.33 25.64 7.86
CA ARG A 12 9.93 24.24 8.00
C ARG A 12 8.73 23.99 7.10
N GLY A 13 8.98 23.50 5.89
CA GLY A 13 7.97 22.91 5.02
C GLY A 13 7.47 21.60 5.62
N ARG A 14 6.35 21.64 6.33
CA ARG A 14 5.57 20.43 6.64
C ARG A 14 4.91 19.97 5.35
N GLY A 15 5.53 19.00 4.66
CA GLY A 15 4.92 18.27 3.58
C GLY A 15 3.78 17.41 4.15
N ARG A 16 2.55 17.88 4.00
CA ARG A 16 1.36 17.05 4.12
C ARG A 16 1.41 16.05 2.96
N GLY A 17 1.88 14.84 3.26
CA GLY A 17 1.71 13.70 2.36
C GLY A 17 0.24 13.33 2.30
N GLY A 18 -0.51 14.00 1.44
CA GLY A 18 -1.86 13.59 1.12
C GLY A 18 -1.81 12.21 0.47
N PHE A 19 -2.61 11.26 0.96
CA PHE A 19 -2.98 10.05 0.25
C PHE A 19 -3.70 10.49 -1.03
N ALA A 20 -2.96 10.57 -2.13
CA ALA A 20 -3.54 10.75 -3.45
C ALA A 20 -3.62 9.36 -4.09
N PRO A 21 -4.83 8.87 -4.48
CA PRO A 21 -4.94 7.69 -5.32
C PRO A 21 -4.17 7.97 -6.61
N GLY A 22 -3.08 7.23 -6.82
CA GLY A 22 -2.03 7.54 -7.76
C GLY A 22 -2.50 7.68 -9.20
N ALA A 23 -2.45 8.89 -9.73
CA ALA A 23 -2.35 9.16 -11.14
C ALA A 23 -0.91 8.84 -11.60
N GLY A 24 -0.58 7.56 -11.75
CA GLY A 24 0.66 7.09 -12.35
C GLY A 24 0.44 6.90 -13.84
N GLY A 25 0.91 7.83 -14.68
CA GLY A 25 0.99 7.64 -16.12
C GLY A 25 1.94 6.48 -16.51
N PRO A 26 1.86 5.96 -17.76
CA PRO A 26 2.67 4.85 -18.24
C PRO A 26 4.10 5.33 -18.53
N GLY A 27 4.95 5.26 -17.52
CA GLY A 27 6.35 5.64 -17.69
C GLY A 27 7.19 5.26 -16.49
N ASP A 28 7.96 4.23 -16.68
CA ASP A 28 9.01 3.74 -15.80
C ASP A 28 8.68 2.47 -15.00
N LEU A 29 8.81 1.35 -15.69
CA LEU A 29 8.70 0.01 -15.09
C LEU A 29 9.74 -0.24 -13.97
N ARG A 30 10.81 0.54 -13.89
CA ARG A 30 11.85 0.40 -12.86
C ARG A 30 11.56 1.21 -11.60
N SER A 31 11.00 2.41 -11.72
CA SER A 31 10.60 3.24 -10.56
C SER A 31 9.17 2.95 -10.09
N GLY A 32 8.30 2.45 -10.97
CA GLY A 32 6.91 2.12 -10.67
C GLY A 32 6.72 0.92 -9.73
N GLY A 33 7.66 -0.02 -9.74
CA GLY A 33 7.56 -1.26 -8.95
C GLY A 33 7.39 -1.03 -7.45
N GLY A 34 8.07 -0.06 -6.88
CA GLY A 34 7.97 0.26 -5.46
C GLY A 34 6.63 0.87 -5.07
N ARG A 35 6.11 1.80 -5.85
CA ARG A 35 4.80 2.44 -5.63
C ARG A 35 3.65 1.48 -5.87
N TYR A 36 3.72 0.67 -6.92
CA TYR A 36 2.74 -0.37 -7.20
C TYR A 36 2.66 -1.41 -6.08
N ARG A 37 3.81 -1.94 -5.64
CA ARG A 37 3.90 -2.87 -4.52
C ARG A 37 3.31 -2.28 -3.25
N ARG A 38 3.65 -1.05 -2.93
CA ARG A 38 3.11 -0.34 -1.77
C ARG A 38 1.59 -0.19 -1.87
N SER A 39 1.06 0.23 -3.00
CA SER A 39 -0.38 0.38 -3.23
C SER A 39 -1.13 -0.94 -3.10
N VAL A 40 -0.61 -2.05 -3.65
CA VAL A 40 -1.22 -3.38 -3.50
C VAL A 40 -1.23 -3.82 -2.04
N LEU A 41 -0.13 -3.60 -1.31
CA LEU A 41 -0.05 -3.94 0.11
C LEU A 41 -1.00 -3.10 0.97
N GLU A 42 -1.11 -1.80 0.72
CA GLU A 42 -2.04 -0.92 1.44
C GLU A 42 -3.48 -1.39 1.26
N VAL A 43 -3.88 -1.73 0.03
CA VAL A 43 -5.21 -2.29 -0.24
C VAL A 43 -5.42 -3.63 0.46
N ALA A 44 -4.45 -4.54 0.39
CA ALA A 44 -4.53 -5.84 1.03
C ALA A 44 -4.64 -5.73 2.56
N ILE A 45 -3.89 -4.80 3.19
CA ILE A 45 -3.97 -4.51 4.62
C ILE A 45 -5.36 -3.99 4.99
N LEU A 46 -5.85 -2.98 4.28
CA LEU A 46 -7.17 -2.40 4.54
C LEU A 46 -8.28 -3.43 4.38
N SER A 47 -8.22 -4.25 3.31
CA SER A 47 -9.20 -5.33 3.09
C SER A 47 -9.19 -6.35 4.22
N SER A 48 -8.01 -6.82 4.63
CA SER A 48 -7.91 -7.77 5.75
C SER A 48 -8.41 -7.19 7.07
N LEU A 49 -8.12 -5.91 7.36
CA LEU A 49 -8.56 -5.23 8.57
C LEU A 49 -10.03 -4.83 8.53
N ALA A 50 -10.64 -4.71 7.35
CA ALA A 50 -12.08 -4.52 7.21
C ALA A 50 -12.87 -5.78 7.59
N GLU A 51 -12.28 -6.96 7.40
CA GLU A 51 -12.89 -8.23 7.82
C GLU A 51 -12.76 -8.44 9.33
N VAL A 52 -11.57 -8.22 9.89
CA VAL A 52 -11.30 -8.41 11.31
C VAL A 52 -10.07 -7.64 11.78
N ALA A 53 -10.16 -7.04 12.97
CA ALA A 53 -8.97 -6.47 13.63
C ALA A 53 -7.94 -7.57 13.92
N ALA A 54 -6.66 -7.32 13.61
CA ALA A 54 -5.64 -8.35 13.64
C ALA A 54 -4.34 -7.87 14.28
N HIS A 55 -3.60 -8.81 14.86
CA HIS A 55 -2.20 -8.59 15.25
C HIS A 55 -1.33 -8.45 14.01
N GLY A 56 -0.35 -7.57 14.04
CA GLY A 56 0.55 -7.34 12.91
C GLY A 56 1.23 -8.61 12.38
N TYR A 57 1.48 -9.60 13.24
CA TYR A 57 2.02 -10.90 12.82
C TYR A 57 1.01 -11.72 11.99
N ASN A 58 -0.23 -11.85 12.47
CA ASN A 58 -1.29 -12.58 11.77
C ASN A 58 -1.63 -11.90 10.43
N LEU A 59 -1.51 -10.59 10.37
CA LEU A 59 -1.78 -9.80 9.18
C LEU A 59 -0.82 -10.15 8.02
N VAL A 60 0.44 -10.44 8.31
CA VAL A 60 1.41 -10.89 7.28
C VAL A 60 0.94 -12.18 6.61
N ASP A 61 0.47 -13.15 7.40
CA ASP A 61 0.00 -14.43 6.86
C ASP A 61 -1.34 -14.29 6.12
N GLN A 62 -2.27 -13.48 6.63
CA GLN A 62 -3.53 -13.16 5.95
C GLN A 62 -3.28 -12.50 4.58
N ILE A 63 -2.36 -11.55 4.51
CA ILE A 63 -2.02 -10.87 3.26
C ILE A 63 -1.35 -11.83 2.28
N ARG A 64 -0.46 -12.72 2.74
CA ARG A 64 0.13 -13.74 1.87
C ARG A 64 -0.92 -14.66 1.25
N VAL A 65 -1.95 -15.01 1.99
CA VAL A 65 -3.08 -15.80 1.46
C VAL A 65 -3.85 -14.99 0.42
N LEU A 66 -4.09 -13.70 0.66
CA LEU A 66 -4.91 -12.84 -0.19
C LEU A 66 -4.23 -12.50 -1.54
N ILE A 67 -2.95 -12.16 -1.52
CA ILE A 67 -2.24 -11.68 -2.72
C ILE A 67 -1.15 -12.63 -3.23
N GLY A 68 -0.93 -13.75 -2.55
CA GLY A 68 0.07 -14.75 -2.95
C GLY A 68 1.46 -14.16 -3.16
N ASP A 69 2.09 -14.56 -4.27
CA ASP A 69 3.44 -14.12 -4.65
C ASP A 69 3.48 -12.79 -5.43
N LEU A 70 2.34 -12.08 -5.54
CA LEU A 70 2.31 -10.79 -6.23
C LEU A 70 3.29 -9.77 -5.63
N VAL A 71 3.48 -9.85 -4.31
CA VAL A 71 4.42 -8.99 -3.59
C VAL A 71 5.15 -9.78 -2.51
N CYS A 72 6.48 -9.76 -2.56
CA CYS A 72 7.30 -10.27 -1.47
C CYS A 72 7.20 -9.33 -0.25
N ILE A 73 6.77 -9.88 0.89
CA ILE A 73 6.53 -9.14 2.12
C ILE A 73 7.49 -9.64 3.20
N ASP A 74 8.30 -8.74 3.74
CA ASP A 74 9.04 -8.96 4.98
C ASP A 74 8.36 -8.23 6.15
N ALA A 75 8.53 -8.77 7.35
CA ALA A 75 7.90 -8.22 8.55
C ALA A 75 8.30 -6.76 8.82
N GLY A 76 9.55 -6.39 8.56
CA GLY A 76 10.02 -5.03 8.77
C GLY A 76 9.34 -4.01 7.85
N SER A 77 9.17 -4.36 6.58
CA SER A 77 8.44 -3.53 5.61
C SER A 77 6.97 -3.40 5.97
N MET A 78 6.35 -4.49 6.44
CA MET A 78 4.97 -4.51 6.91
C MET A 78 4.76 -3.54 8.09
N TYR A 79 5.61 -3.61 9.11
CA TYR A 79 5.48 -2.72 10.28
C TYR A 79 5.73 -1.24 9.94
N ARG A 80 6.66 -0.95 9.01
CA ARG A 80 6.86 0.43 8.52
C ARG A 80 5.62 0.94 7.79
N LEU A 81 5.00 0.08 6.97
CA LEU A 81 3.78 0.44 6.24
C LEU A 81 2.60 0.65 7.18
N LEU A 82 2.36 -0.25 8.14
CA LEU A 82 1.32 -0.10 9.15
C LEU A 82 1.48 1.19 9.95
N ARG A 83 2.70 1.58 10.32
CA ARG A 83 2.96 2.84 11.00
C ARG A 83 2.62 4.04 10.11
N ALA A 84 3.02 4.03 8.83
CA ALA A 84 2.67 5.09 7.90
C ALA A 84 1.16 5.21 7.67
N MET A 85 0.44 4.08 7.61
CA MET A 85 -1.02 4.05 7.49
C MET A 85 -1.71 4.57 8.76
N GLU A 86 -1.17 4.30 9.93
CA GLU A 86 -1.66 4.84 11.21
C GLU A 86 -1.43 6.36 11.29
N GLU A 87 -0.26 6.84 10.90
CA GLU A 87 0.05 8.28 10.80
C GLU A 87 -0.88 9.00 9.78
N ALA A 88 -1.28 8.30 8.73
CA ALA A 88 -2.25 8.78 7.75
C ALA A 88 -3.72 8.67 8.21
N GLY A 89 -3.99 8.07 9.38
CA GLY A 89 -5.33 7.91 9.93
C GLY A 89 -6.16 6.78 9.30
N LEU A 90 -5.56 5.93 8.45
CA LEU A 90 -6.26 4.84 7.76
C LEU A 90 -6.49 3.62 8.65
N VAL A 91 -5.62 3.41 9.61
CA VAL A 91 -5.70 2.35 10.61
C VAL A 91 -5.43 2.94 12.00
N SER A 92 -5.94 2.28 13.01
CA SER A 92 -5.64 2.55 14.42
C SER A 92 -4.99 1.33 15.05
N SER A 93 -4.26 1.51 16.14
CA SER A 93 -3.74 0.37 16.89
C SER A 93 -3.92 0.55 18.39
N SER A 94 -4.07 -0.58 19.07
CA SER A 94 -4.16 -0.68 20.53
C SER A 94 -3.28 -1.81 21.05
N TRP A 95 -2.84 -1.69 22.31
CA TRP A 95 -2.07 -2.73 22.97
C TRP A 95 -3.00 -3.65 23.74
N HIS A 96 -3.02 -4.91 23.38
CA HIS A 96 -3.73 -5.95 24.10
C HIS A 96 -2.77 -6.76 24.96
N THR A 97 -3.11 -6.92 26.22
CA THR A 97 -2.41 -7.78 27.18
C THR A 97 -3.23 -9.06 27.33
N THR A 98 -2.63 -10.20 27.04
CA THR A 98 -3.23 -11.49 27.39
C THR A 98 -2.72 -11.93 28.77
N GLU A 99 -3.52 -12.62 29.54
CA GLU A 99 -3.18 -13.05 30.92
C GLU A 99 -1.90 -13.92 30.99
N ALA A 100 -1.46 -14.51 29.88
CA ALA A 100 -0.34 -15.43 29.81
C ALA A 100 0.71 -15.08 28.74
N GLY A 101 0.76 -13.84 28.20
CA GLY A 101 1.68 -13.55 27.11
C GLY A 101 2.15 -12.10 27.01
N PRO A 102 3.16 -11.82 26.18
CA PRO A 102 3.63 -10.47 25.96
C PRO A 102 2.55 -9.58 25.34
N ARG A 103 2.59 -8.29 25.65
CA ARG A 103 1.72 -7.28 25.04
C ARG A 103 1.82 -7.36 23.51
N ARG A 104 0.68 -7.42 22.84
CA ARG A 104 0.60 -7.48 21.38
C ARG A 104 -0.14 -6.26 20.85
N ARG A 105 0.35 -5.71 19.75
CA ARG A 105 -0.29 -4.59 19.05
C ARG A 105 -1.34 -5.13 18.10
N VAL A 106 -2.59 -4.69 18.24
CA VAL A 106 -3.72 -5.04 17.39
C VAL A 106 -4.05 -3.83 16.54
N TYR A 107 -4.21 -4.04 15.25
CA TYR A 107 -4.60 -3.03 14.28
C TYR A 107 -6.06 -3.21 13.88
N ALA A 108 -6.73 -2.10 13.63
CA ALA A 108 -8.10 -2.04 13.12
C ALA A 108 -8.19 -0.97 12.05
N ILE A 109 -9.04 -1.18 11.05
CA ILE A 109 -9.36 -0.16 10.05
C ILE A 109 -10.16 0.97 10.70
N THR A 110 -9.94 2.21 10.24
CA THR A 110 -10.73 3.38 10.62
C THR A 110 -11.81 3.66 9.59
N GLU A 111 -12.76 4.57 9.89
CA GLU A 111 -13.73 5.06 8.91
C GLU A 111 -13.02 5.66 7.69
N GLN A 112 -11.98 6.46 7.92
CA GLN A 112 -11.15 7.02 6.83
C GLN A 112 -10.46 5.92 6.01
N GLY A 113 -10.08 4.82 6.64
CA GLY A 113 -9.54 3.64 5.96
C GLY A 113 -10.57 2.94 5.07
N ILE A 114 -11.82 2.86 5.51
CA ILE A 114 -12.93 2.31 4.72
C ILE A 114 -13.20 3.19 3.51
N GLU A 115 -13.32 4.51 3.67
CA GLU A 115 -13.48 5.45 2.57
C GLU A 115 -12.36 5.36 1.53
N ALA A 116 -11.12 5.21 1.99
CA ALA A 116 -9.98 5.01 1.12
C ALA A 116 -10.05 3.68 0.35
N LEU A 117 -10.50 2.61 1.00
CA LEU A 117 -10.69 1.30 0.37
C LEU A 117 -11.78 1.34 -0.71
N GLU A 118 -12.93 1.97 -0.42
CA GLU A 118 -14.02 2.18 -1.38
C GLU A 118 -13.55 2.94 -2.62
N SER A 119 -12.81 4.03 -2.41
CA SER A 119 -12.25 4.85 -3.49
C SER A 119 -11.32 4.06 -4.42
N VAL A 120 -10.60 3.07 -3.90
CA VAL A 120 -9.65 2.26 -4.67
C VAL A 120 -10.33 1.08 -5.36
N ALA A 121 -11.41 0.54 -4.80
CA ALA A 121 -12.04 -0.70 -5.29
C ALA A 121 -12.42 -0.64 -6.78
N ALA A 122 -13.05 0.45 -7.21
CA ALA A 122 -13.45 0.64 -8.60
C ALA A 122 -12.24 0.70 -9.55
N SER A 123 -11.19 1.44 -9.17
CA SER A 123 -9.96 1.56 -9.97
C SER A 123 -9.18 0.25 -10.03
N LEU A 124 -9.22 -0.54 -8.97
CA LEU A 124 -8.59 -1.86 -8.93
C LEU A 124 -9.24 -2.83 -9.90
N SER A 125 -10.57 -2.85 -9.95
CA SER A 125 -11.34 -3.66 -10.91
C SER A 125 -11.04 -3.30 -12.36
N GLN A 126 -10.99 -2.02 -12.69
CA GLN A 126 -10.63 -1.56 -14.05
C GLN A 126 -9.21 -1.98 -14.44
N ARG A 127 -8.24 -1.86 -13.51
CA ARG A 127 -6.86 -2.27 -13.77
C ARG A 127 -6.74 -3.78 -13.94
N ALA A 128 -7.48 -4.57 -13.17
CA ALA A 128 -7.50 -6.02 -13.30
C ALA A 128 -8.03 -6.44 -14.66
N ALA A 129 -9.13 -5.85 -15.14
CA ALA A 129 -9.69 -6.10 -16.46
C ALA A 129 -8.71 -5.76 -17.58
N ALA A 130 -8.08 -4.58 -17.52
CA ALA A 130 -7.09 -4.17 -18.53
C ALA A 130 -5.87 -5.10 -18.57
N MET A 131 -5.39 -5.56 -17.41
CA MET A 131 -4.29 -6.51 -17.31
C MET A 131 -4.67 -7.88 -17.90
N GLN A 132 -5.89 -8.33 -17.68
CA GLN A 132 -6.38 -9.58 -18.26
C GLN A 132 -6.46 -9.50 -19.79
N GLU A 133 -7.03 -8.42 -20.34
CA GLU A 133 -7.06 -8.18 -21.78
C GLU A 133 -5.66 -8.17 -22.40
N LEU A 134 -4.71 -7.51 -21.74
CA LEU A 134 -3.32 -7.49 -22.20
C LEU A 134 -2.69 -8.87 -22.19
N ALA A 135 -2.92 -9.68 -21.16
CA ALA A 135 -2.42 -11.05 -21.06
C ALA A 135 -2.97 -11.93 -22.18
N GLU A 136 -4.28 -11.84 -22.44
CA GLU A 136 -4.95 -12.57 -23.53
C GLU A 136 -4.44 -12.14 -24.90
N HIS A 137 -4.29 -10.82 -25.12
CA HIS A 137 -3.72 -10.29 -26.36
C HIS A 137 -2.30 -10.83 -26.59
N THR A 138 -1.46 -10.77 -25.58
CA THR A 138 -0.07 -11.25 -25.64
C THR A 138 -0.02 -12.73 -26.00
N THR A 139 -0.86 -13.54 -25.37
CA THR A 139 -0.95 -14.98 -25.66
C THR A 139 -1.35 -15.25 -27.10
N ARG A 140 -2.33 -14.52 -27.64
CA ARG A 140 -2.77 -14.65 -29.06
C ARG A 140 -1.64 -14.26 -30.02
N VAL A 141 -0.95 -13.16 -29.76
CA VAL A 141 0.16 -12.69 -30.64
C VAL A 141 1.31 -13.69 -30.64
N ILE A 142 1.66 -14.26 -29.49
CA ILE A 142 2.70 -15.30 -29.42
C ILE A 142 2.30 -16.55 -30.22
N ALA A 143 1.06 -17.00 -30.07
CA ALA A 143 0.57 -18.16 -30.81
C ALA A 143 0.64 -17.93 -32.32
N LYS A 144 0.18 -16.76 -32.78
CA LYS A 144 0.25 -16.40 -34.22
C LYS A 144 1.70 -16.33 -34.70
N ALA A 145 2.57 -15.67 -34.00
CA ALA A 145 4.01 -15.53 -34.39
C ALA A 145 4.74 -16.89 -34.46
N ARG A 146 4.27 -17.90 -33.71
CA ARG A 146 4.83 -19.26 -33.76
C ARG A 146 4.26 -20.06 -34.92
N SER A 147 3.00 -19.81 -35.32
CA SER A 147 2.36 -20.49 -36.46
C SER A 147 2.85 -20.00 -37.83
N ASP A 148 3.30 -18.75 -37.90
CA ASP A 148 3.80 -18.10 -39.12
C ASP A 148 5.31 -18.40 -39.40
N ARG A 149 5.95 -19.27 -38.61
CA ARG A 149 7.36 -19.73 -38.77
C ARG A 149 7.38 -21.18 -39.25
#